data_29a02a7f4e957da7c24256557e23a5dd
#
_entry.id   29a02a7f4e957da7c24256557e23a5dd
#
_cell.length_a   1.000
_cell.length_b   1.000
_cell.length_c   1.000
_cell.angle_alpha   90.00
_cell.angle_beta   90.00
_cell.angle_gamma   90.00
#
_symmetry.space_group_name_H-M   'P 1'
#
loop_
_entity.id
_entity.type
_entity.pdbx_description
1 polymer ?
#
loop_
_entity_poly.entity_id
_entity_poly.type
_entity_poly.pdbx_seq_one_letter_code
_entity_poly.pdbx_strand_id
1 'polypeptide(L)'
;MQPYIAKMMPLEYKIDKEMLRLISEANVKYGEYKSLLNTLEFDAGFFLDSVILNESYKSTQIEGTQISQDEMYYLKYMEKTDDNQEIQNLKKTIEYASEYLQAGNQICYELVNEMHKIILDSVRGSQKTPGKIRTTQNWIGPRGCTMDSATFIPPIPEEVYGLLTNLYEYMNDEFIDPLLVNIALSHMQFETMHAYKDGNGRLGRALIPVQMSMLDESTPILYMSEILELYKPSYQRNLMECRRGNVSGYIKFFLQCIIDQCNAYIIKIERIKEIYKEDMETIKAIKGNSVYRIMPVIMKQIVFTKKEVQDLSGVSTNVVSNIINQLVDLKVIVPDSTVVKKGYRYQKIYEVFVGAGDFL
;
A
#
# COMPACT_ATOMS: atom_id res chain seq x y z
N MET A 1 32.22 -1.13 -10.50
CA MET A 1 31.37 -2.35 -10.43
C MET A 1 30.81 -2.63 -11.81
N GLN A 2 30.59 -3.90 -12.21
CA GLN A 2 29.98 -4.23 -13.50
C GLN A 2 28.45 -4.28 -13.36
N PRO A 3 27.70 -4.00 -14.46
CA PRO A 3 26.25 -4.21 -14.49
C PRO A 3 25.87 -5.66 -14.14
N TYR A 4 24.79 -5.82 -13.42
CA TYR A 4 24.28 -7.12 -13.03
C TYR A 4 23.70 -7.85 -14.25
N ILE A 5 23.99 -9.14 -14.36
CA ILE A 5 23.39 -10.01 -15.38
C ILE A 5 22.18 -10.68 -14.74
N ALA A 6 20.99 -10.20 -15.07
CA ALA A 6 19.74 -10.76 -14.56
C ALA A 6 19.40 -12.07 -15.26
N LYS A 7 18.88 -13.01 -14.48
CA LYS A 7 18.31 -14.26 -15.03
C LYS A 7 16.86 -14.03 -15.46
N MET A 8 16.41 -14.80 -16.44
CA MET A 8 14.99 -14.87 -16.80
C MET A 8 14.19 -15.62 -15.74
N MET A 9 12.91 -15.30 -15.61
CA MET A 9 11.97 -16.04 -14.79
C MET A 9 11.49 -17.33 -15.49
N PRO A 10 11.18 -18.40 -14.78
CA PRO A 10 11.26 -18.52 -13.31
C PRO A 10 12.70 -18.70 -12.79
N LEU A 11 12.95 -18.23 -11.57
CA LEU A 11 14.24 -18.45 -10.91
C LEU A 11 14.26 -19.82 -10.22
N GLU A 12 15.43 -20.48 -10.22
CA GLU A 12 15.63 -21.71 -9.48
C GLU A 12 15.77 -21.43 -7.98
N TYR A 13 15.03 -22.16 -7.17
CA TYR A 13 15.13 -22.14 -5.71
C TYR A 13 14.87 -23.53 -5.12
N LYS A 14 15.25 -23.74 -3.86
CA LYS A 14 15.03 -25.01 -3.16
C LYS A 14 13.92 -24.85 -2.13
N ILE A 15 12.95 -25.76 -2.19
CA ILE A 15 11.90 -25.89 -1.18
C ILE A 15 12.41 -26.82 -0.08
N ASP A 16 12.59 -26.26 1.11
CA ASP A 16 12.88 -27.02 2.33
C ASP A 16 11.68 -27.03 3.29
N LYS A 17 11.79 -27.73 4.40
CA LYS A 17 10.71 -27.85 5.39
C LYS A 17 10.27 -26.51 5.96
N GLU A 18 11.21 -25.58 6.13
CA GLU A 18 10.92 -24.24 6.64
C GLU A 18 10.11 -23.42 5.61
N MET A 19 10.53 -23.48 4.35
CA MET A 19 9.80 -22.80 3.27
C MET A 19 8.37 -23.35 3.10
N LEU A 20 8.20 -24.68 3.16
CA LEU A 20 6.86 -25.29 3.12
C LEU A 20 5.98 -24.82 4.29
N ARG A 21 6.54 -24.71 5.49
CA ARG A 21 5.84 -24.18 6.66
C ARG A 21 5.43 -22.73 6.43
N LEU A 22 6.34 -21.89 5.95
CA LEU A 22 6.08 -20.47 5.70
C LEU A 22 5.03 -20.26 4.59
N ILE A 23 5.09 -21.03 3.49
CA ILE A 23 4.08 -20.99 2.43
C ILE A 23 2.70 -21.34 3.01
N SER A 24 2.61 -22.43 3.79
CA SER A 24 1.35 -22.84 4.42
C SER A 24 0.82 -21.78 5.37
N GLU A 25 1.66 -21.26 6.26
CA GLU A 25 1.29 -20.27 7.27
C GLU A 25 0.88 -18.94 6.62
N ALA A 26 1.61 -18.47 5.60
CA ALA A 26 1.27 -17.24 4.87
C ALA A 26 -0.09 -17.35 4.16
N ASN A 27 -0.37 -18.50 3.52
CA ASN A 27 -1.68 -18.73 2.89
C ASN A 27 -2.82 -18.78 3.92
N VAL A 28 -2.60 -19.44 5.06
CA VAL A 28 -3.58 -19.48 6.16
C VAL A 28 -3.87 -18.06 6.67
N LYS A 29 -2.83 -17.28 6.95
CA LYS A 29 -2.99 -15.91 7.45
C LYS A 29 -3.63 -14.97 6.44
N TYR A 30 -3.27 -15.09 5.18
CA TYR A 30 -3.94 -14.34 4.12
C TYR A 30 -5.42 -14.71 4.00
N GLY A 31 -5.75 -16.01 4.02
CA GLY A 31 -7.13 -16.49 4.01
C GLY A 31 -7.93 -16.05 5.23
N GLU A 32 -7.33 -16.06 6.43
CA GLU A 32 -7.93 -15.57 7.68
C GLU A 32 -8.27 -14.05 7.56
N TYR A 33 -7.31 -13.26 7.12
CA TYR A 33 -7.49 -11.82 6.89
C TYR A 33 -8.61 -11.54 5.85
N LYS A 34 -8.57 -12.22 4.69
CA LYS A 34 -9.58 -12.09 3.64
C LYS A 34 -10.98 -12.48 4.13
N SER A 35 -11.08 -13.58 4.87
CA SER A 35 -12.35 -14.03 5.45
C SER A 35 -12.90 -13.00 6.45
N LEU A 36 -12.02 -12.44 7.28
CA LEU A 36 -12.41 -11.42 8.26
C LEU A 36 -12.97 -10.16 7.60
N LEU A 37 -12.36 -9.69 6.51
CA LEU A 37 -12.89 -8.56 5.72
C LEU A 37 -14.31 -8.83 5.20
N ASN A 38 -14.58 -10.04 4.74
CA ASN A 38 -15.90 -10.41 4.19
C ASN A 38 -16.99 -10.57 5.25
N THR A 39 -16.64 -10.63 6.53
CA THR A 39 -17.58 -10.83 7.65
C THR A 39 -17.77 -9.59 8.52
N LEU A 40 -17.31 -8.42 8.07
CA LEU A 40 -17.46 -7.17 8.80
C LEU A 40 -18.94 -6.73 8.86
N GLU A 41 -19.36 -6.21 10.01
CA GLU A 41 -20.69 -5.61 10.22
C GLU A 41 -20.80 -4.18 9.66
N PHE A 42 -19.71 -3.64 9.14
CA PHE A 42 -19.59 -2.33 8.49
C PHE A 42 -18.93 -2.47 7.12
N ASP A 43 -19.00 -1.43 6.30
CA ASP A 43 -18.38 -1.42 4.98
C ASP A 43 -16.85 -1.64 5.06
N ALA A 44 -16.38 -2.76 4.51
CA ALA A 44 -14.94 -3.07 4.42
C ALA A 44 -14.14 -2.00 3.67
N GLY A 45 -14.78 -1.27 2.75
CA GLY A 45 -14.18 -0.17 2.00
C GLY A 45 -13.59 0.91 2.88
N PHE A 46 -14.16 1.15 4.06
CA PHE A 46 -13.58 2.06 5.05
C PHE A 46 -12.17 1.61 5.49
N PHE A 47 -12.01 0.34 5.85
CA PHE A 47 -10.71 -0.21 6.25
C PHE A 47 -9.72 -0.17 5.07
N LEU A 48 -10.17 -0.61 3.89
CA LEU A 48 -9.34 -0.65 2.68
C LEU A 48 -8.89 0.74 2.23
N ASP A 49 -9.74 1.77 2.31
CA ASP A 49 -9.36 3.16 2.04
C ASP A 49 -8.24 3.65 2.98
N SER A 50 -8.26 3.22 4.24
CA SER A 50 -7.23 3.58 5.23
C SER A 50 -5.92 2.83 4.98
N VAL A 51 -5.98 1.54 4.63
CA VAL A 51 -4.74 0.77 4.38
C VAL A 51 -4.09 1.14 3.05
N ILE A 52 -4.84 1.50 2.00
CA ILE A 52 -4.24 2.00 0.74
C ILE A 52 -3.57 3.37 0.95
N LEU A 53 -4.15 4.22 1.80
CA LEU A 53 -3.54 5.48 2.17
C LEU A 53 -2.25 5.26 2.96
N ASN A 54 -2.26 4.34 3.94
CA ASN A 54 -1.07 3.95 4.71
C ASN A 54 0.01 3.32 3.82
N GLU A 55 -0.37 2.45 2.87
CA GLU A 55 0.54 1.90 1.85
C GLU A 55 1.25 3.01 1.09
N SER A 56 0.46 3.98 0.59
CA SER A 56 0.99 5.10 -0.18
C SER A 56 1.98 5.95 0.63
N TYR A 57 1.66 6.21 1.89
CA TYR A 57 2.53 6.89 2.81
C TYR A 57 3.80 6.09 3.11
N LYS A 58 3.68 4.83 3.53
CA LYS A 58 4.82 3.98 3.90
C LYS A 58 5.75 3.70 2.71
N SER A 59 5.19 3.48 1.52
CA SER A 59 5.98 3.31 0.31
C SER A 59 6.82 4.54 -0.04
N THR A 60 6.26 5.76 0.10
CA THR A 60 7.02 6.99 -0.12
C THR A 60 8.02 7.25 1.02
N GLN A 61 7.71 6.86 2.26
CA GLN A 61 8.64 6.95 3.40
C GLN A 61 9.88 6.07 3.20
N ILE A 62 9.75 4.88 2.61
CA ILE A 62 10.90 4.04 2.22
C ILE A 62 11.86 4.82 1.31
N GLU A 63 11.36 5.67 0.41
CA GLU A 63 12.15 6.51 -0.50
C GLU A 63 12.65 7.82 0.12
N GLY A 64 12.25 8.12 1.36
CA GLY A 64 12.75 9.27 2.12
C GLY A 64 11.85 10.50 2.13
N THR A 65 10.57 10.35 1.83
CA THR A 65 9.55 11.41 2.03
C THR A 65 9.45 11.80 3.50
N GLN A 66 9.29 13.10 3.80
CA GLN A 66 9.41 13.66 5.15
C GLN A 66 8.07 13.97 5.84
N ILE A 67 6.94 13.54 5.28
CA ILE A 67 5.63 13.71 5.90
C ILE A 67 5.53 12.80 7.14
N SER A 68 4.89 13.28 8.20
CA SER A 68 4.57 12.45 9.36
C SER A 68 3.32 11.58 9.10
N GLN A 69 3.18 10.51 9.87
CA GLN A 69 2.02 9.62 9.76
C GLN A 69 0.71 10.33 10.11
N ASP A 70 0.75 11.29 11.05
CA ASP A 70 -0.38 12.12 11.41
C ASP A 70 -0.87 12.96 10.22
N GLU A 71 0.07 13.58 9.48
CA GLU A 71 -0.25 14.44 8.34
C GLU A 71 -0.96 13.70 7.20
N MET A 72 -0.79 12.38 7.10
CA MET A 72 -1.42 11.55 6.07
C MET A 72 -2.96 11.72 6.01
N TYR A 73 -3.62 11.83 7.16
CA TYR A 73 -5.09 12.01 7.21
C TYR A 73 -5.55 13.44 6.92
N TYR A 74 -4.62 14.40 6.90
CA TYR A 74 -4.91 15.81 6.63
C TYR A 74 -4.54 16.25 5.21
N LEU A 75 -4.01 15.35 4.36
CA LEU A 75 -3.53 15.70 3.01
C LEU A 75 -4.53 16.50 2.17
N LYS A 76 -5.84 16.19 2.31
CA LYS A 76 -6.90 16.90 1.59
C LYS A 76 -7.10 18.36 2.03
N TYR A 77 -6.54 18.75 3.17
CA TYR A 77 -6.63 20.10 3.74
C TYR A 77 -5.30 20.87 3.69
N MET A 78 -4.22 20.19 3.35
CA MET A 78 -2.88 20.77 3.28
C MET A 78 -2.60 21.38 1.91
N GLU A 79 -1.65 22.31 1.87
CA GLU A 79 -1.13 22.82 0.61
C GLU A 79 -0.45 21.69 -0.19
N LYS A 80 -0.52 21.78 -1.51
CA LYS A 80 0.14 20.83 -2.39
C LYS A 80 1.65 21.00 -2.29
N THR A 81 2.31 20.00 -1.76
CA THR A 81 3.76 19.81 -1.79
C THR A 81 4.10 18.58 -2.62
N ASP A 82 5.35 18.44 -3.06
CA ASP A 82 5.78 17.23 -3.76
C ASP A 82 5.51 15.98 -2.93
N ASP A 83 5.79 16.03 -1.62
CA ASP A 83 5.60 14.91 -0.71
C ASP A 83 4.12 14.49 -0.60
N ASN A 84 3.21 15.47 -0.46
CA ASN A 84 1.77 15.21 -0.43
C ASN A 84 1.27 14.63 -1.75
N GLN A 85 1.77 15.17 -2.86
CA GLN A 85 1.39 14.74 -4.19
C GLN A 85 1.91 13.31 -4.49
N GLU A 86 3.11 12.95 -4.03
CA GLU A 86 3.67 11.60 -4.16
C GLU A 86 2.77 10.53 -3.51
N ILE A 87 2.23 10.81 -2.31
CA ILE A 87 1.29 9.89 -1.62
C ILE A 87 -0.01 9.76 -2.41
N GLN A 88 -0.58 10.88 -2.86
CA GLN A 88 -1.82 10.87 -3.65
C GLN A 88 -1.63 10.16 -4.99
N ASN A 89 -0.49 10.35 -5.64
CA ASN A 89 -0.17 9.69 -6.91
C ASN A 89 -0.08 8.19 -6.74
N LEU A 90 0.55 7.70 -5.67
CA LEU A 90 0.67 6.26 -5.44
C LEU A 90 -0.69 5.61 -5.18
N LYS A 91 -1.56 6.27 -4.39
CA LYS A 91 -2.94 5.83 -4.21
C LYS A 91 -3.67 5.74 -5.56
N LYS A 92 -3.65 6.80 -6.37
CA LYS A 92 -4.25 6.81 -7.72
C LYS A 92 -3.68 5.73 -8.64
N THR A 93 -2.39 5.44 -8.52
CA THR A 93 -1.73 4.40 -9.31
C THR A 93 -2.32 3.02 -9.03
N ILE A 94 -2.52 2.69 -7.75
CA ILE A 94 -3.10 1.40 -7.34
C ILE A 94 -4.57 1.31 -7.76
N GLU A 95 -5.33 2.40 -7.57
CA GLU A 95 -6.74 2.49 -8.01
C GLU A 95 -6.87 2.29 -9.52
N TYR A 96 -6.08 3.01 -10.32
CA TYR A 96 -6.05 2.87 -11.77
C TYR A 96 -5.71 1.44 -12.22
N ALA A 97 -4.68 0.84 -11.62
CA ALA A 97 -4.27 -0.52 -11.96
C ALA A 97 -5.34 -1.56 -11.59
N SER A 98 -6.01 -1.37 -10.45
CA SER A 98 -7.13 -2.21 -10.03
C SER A 98 -8.28 -2.16 -11.02
N GLU A 99 -8.70 -0.97 -11.44
CA GLU A 99 -9.76 -0.78 -12.45
C GLU A 99 -9.38 -1.42 -13.79
N TYR A 100 -8.12 -1.26 -14.21
CA TYR A 100 -7.61 -1.85 -15.45
C TYR A 100 -7.68 -3.38 -15.44
N LEU A 101 -7.30 -4.02 -14.34
CA LEU A 101 -7.35 -5.48 -14.21
C LEU A 101 -8.79 -6.00 -14.06
N GLN A 102 -9.65 -5.30 -13.33
CA GLN A 102 -11.08 -5.64 -13.21
C GLN A 102 -11.82 -5.59 -14.55
N ALA A 103 -11.33 -4.83 -15.51
CA ALA A 103 -11.82 -4.83 -16.89
C ALA A 103 -11.37 -6.07 -17.70
N GLY A 104 -10.71 -7.06 -17.08
CA GLY A 104 -10.26 -8.31 -17.70
C GLY A 104 -8.91 -8.21 -18.42
N ASN A 105 -8.15 -7.14 -18.18
CA ASN A 105 -6.82 -6.99 -18.75
C ASN A 105 -5.75 -7.68 -17.87
N GLN A 106 -4.55 -7.85 -18.42
CA GLN A 106 -3.40 -8.45 -17.74
C GLN A 106 -2.32 -7.40 -17.44
N ILE A 107 -1.36 -7.75 -16.57
CA ILE A 107 -0.17 -6.93 -16.33
C ILE A 107 0.69 -6.92 -17.59
N CYS A 108 0.93 -5.72 -18.11
CA CYS A 108 1.65 -5.52 -19.37
C CYS A 108 2.41 -4.17 -19.36
N TYR A 109 3.14 -3.92 -20.42
CA TYR A 109 3.89 -2.66 -20.58
C TYR A 109 3.02 -1.43 -20.47
N GLU A 110 1.85 -1.44 -21.12
CA GLU A 110 0.94 -0.31 -21.17
C GLU A 110 0.48 0.05 -19.76
N LEU A 111 0.05 -0.96 -18.98
CA LEU A 111 -0.36 -0.76 -17.60
C LEU A 111 0.80 -0.21 -16.75
N VAL A 112 1.95 -0.87 -16.76
CA VAL A 112 3.07 -0.53 -15.87
C VAL A 112 3.68 0.83 -16.24
N ASN A 113 3.75 1.16 -17.52
CA ASN A 113 4.19 2.48 -17.97
C ASN A 113 3.20 3.59 -17.57
N GLU A 114 1.90 3.33 -17.62
CA GLU A 114 0.90 4.31 -17.18
C GLU A 114 0.93 4.48 -15.65
N MET A 115 1.04 3.38 -14.89
CA MET A 115 1.28 3.43 -13.45
C MET A 115 2.50 4.31 -13.11
N HIS A 116 3.60 4.14 -13.84
CA HIS A 116 4.82 4.94 -13.66
C HIS A 116 4.61 6.43 -13.97
N LYS A 117 3.81 6.77 -14.98
CA LYS A 117 3.47 8.17 -15.29
C LYS A 117 2.68 8.80 -14.15
N ILE A 118 1.68 8.08 -13.61
CA ILE A 118 0.85 8.56 -12.51
C ILE A 118 1.72 8.78 -11.25
N ILE A 119 2.63 7.86 -10.91
CA ILE A 119 3.53 7.98 -9.75
C ILE A 119 4.38 9.26 -9.82
N LEU A 120 4.84 9.65 -11.01
CA LEU A 120 5.70 10.82 -11.20
C LEU A 120 4.96 12.09 -11.64
N ASP A 121 3.62 12.08 -11.65
CA ASP A 121 2.85 13.24 -12.07
C ASP A 121 3.05 14.44 -11.13
N SER A 122 3.53 15.54 -11.68
CA SER A 122 3.65 16.84 -11.00
C SER A 122 4.48 16.84 -9.72
N VAL A 123 5.46 15.90 -9.59
CA VAL A 123 6.35 15.78 -8.42
C VAL A 123 7.82 15.76 -8.82
N ARG A 124 8.70 15.65 -7.82
CA ARG A 124 10.12 15.33 -8.03
C ARG A 124 10.24 14.09 -8.91
N GLY A 125 11.02 14.17 -9.95
CA GLY A 125 11.16 13.08 -10.93
C GLY A 125 10.26 13.22 -12.17
N SER A 126 9.34 14.17 -12.25
CA SER A 126 8.54 14.44 -13.45
C SER A 126 9.40 14.68 -14.71
N GLN A 127 10.64 15.15 -14.55
CA GLN A 127 11.63 15.30 -15.62
C GLN A 127 12.40 14.01 -15.92
N LYS A 128 12.14 12.91 -15.24
CA LYS A 128 12.84 11.61 -15.37
C LYS A 128 12.14 10.66 -16.35
N THR A 129 11.56 11.21 -17.42
CA THR A 129 10.91 10.45 -18.49
C THR A 129 9.78 9.52 -17.98
N PRO A 130 8.71 10.05 -17.38
CA PRO A 130 7.59 9.23 -16.88
C PRO A 130 7.03 8.29 -17.95
N GLY A 131 6.79 7.03 -17.58
CA GLY A 131 6.25 6.00 -18.47
C GLY A 131 7.23 5.49 -19.52
N LYS A 132 8.51 5.83 -19.45
CA LYS A 132 9.51 5.37 -20.43
C LYS A 132 10.64 4.61 -19.75
N ILE A 133 10.89 3.40 -20.25
CA ILE A 133 12.05 2.59 -19.85
C ILE A 133 13.33 3.38 -20.11
N ARG A 134 14.30 3.26 -19.21
CA ARG A 134 15.59 3.93 -19.33
C ARG A 134 16.39 3.44 -20.55
N THR A 135 17.06 4.36 -21.20
CA THR A 135 18.00 4.11 -22.29
C THR A 135 19.46 4.33 -21.89
N THR A 136 19.69 4.68 -20.64
CA THR A 136 21.01 4.92 -20.06
C THR A 136 21.18 4.10 -18.80
N GLN A 137 22.44 3.76 -18.46
CA GLN A 137 22.74 3.04 -17.22
C GLN A 137 22.39 3.90 -16.01
N ASN A 138 21.72 3.27 -15.03
CA ASN A 138 21.47 3.81 -13.70
C ASN A 138 22.17 2.94 -12.65
N TRP A 139 22.15 3.38 -11.40
CA TRP A 139 22.72 2.66 -10.28
C TRP A 139 21.96 2.97 -8.99
N ILE A 140 22.09 2.08 -8.01
CA ILE A 140 21.47 2.19 -6.68
C ILE A 140 22.58 2.38 -5.65
N GLY A 141 22.39 3.32 -4.73
CA GLY A 141 23.34 3.57 -3.64
C GLY A 141 22.95 4.79 -2.82
N PRO A 142 23.78 5.20 -1.83
CA PRO A 142 23.55 6.38 -1.03
C PRO A 142 23.35 7.63 -1.91
N ARG A 143 22.59 8.59 -1.40
CA ARG A 143 22.33 9.86 -2.13
C ARG A 143 23.65 10.54 -2.54
N GLY A 144 23.78 10.84 -3.82
CA GLY A 144 24.97 11.48 -4.39
C GLY A 144 26.10 10.51 -4.75
N CYS A 145 25.92 9.19 -4.63
CA CYS A 145 26.91 8.22 -5.10
C CYS A 145 27.08 8.27 -6.61
N THR A 146 28.27 7.92 -7.07
CA THR A 146 28.59 7.69 -8.48
C THR A 146 28.43 6.20 -8.80
N MET A 147 28.50 5.85 -10.09
CA MET A 147 28.48 4.44 -10.52
C MET A 147 29.62 3.62 -9.89
N ASP A 148 30.79 4.24 -9.65
CA ASP A 148 31.94 3.54 -9.03
C ASP A 148 31.72 3.24 -7.55
N SER A 149 30.96 4.10 -6.84
CA SER A 149 30.62 3.94 -5.42
C SER A 149 29.21 3.39 -5.18
N ALA A 150 28.54 2.92 -6.23
CA ALA A 150 27.19 2.36 -6.15
C ALA A 150 27.16 1.07 -5.32
N THR A 151 26.03 0.83 -4.65
CA THR A 151 25.76 -0.42 -3.96
C THR A 151 25.37 -1.52 -4.94
N PHE A 152 24.67 -1.17 -6.02
CA PHE A 152 24.20 -2.08 -7.05
C PHE A 152 24.12 -1.37 -8.40
N ILE A 153 24.54 -2.05 -9.47
CA ILE A 153 24.36 -1.59 -10.85
C ILE A 153 23.40 -2.56 -11.53
N PRO A 154 22.16 -2.12 -11.86
CA PRO A 154 21.17 -2.92 -12.57
C PRO A 154 21.65 -3.41 -13.94
N PRO A 155 20.91 -4.33 -14.61
CA PRO A 155 21.20 -4.78 -15.97
C PRO A 155 21.39 -3.63 -16.95
N ILE A 156 22.12 -3.87 -18.04
CA ILE A 156 22.30 -2.87 -19.10
C ILE A 156 20.94 -2.50 -19.74
N PRO A 157 20.78 -1.27 -20.25
CA PRO A 157 19.50 -0.81 -20.79
C PRO A 157 18.93 -1.69 -21.90
N GLU A 158 19.80 -2.26 -22.72
CA GLU A 158 19.46 -3.10 -23.88
C GLU A 158 18.74 -4.39 -23.47
N GLU A 159 18.99 -4.90 -22.26
CA GLU A 159 18.39 -6.13 -21.75
C GLU A 159 17.03 -5.88 -21.05
N VAL A 160 16.76 -4.65 -20.59
CA VAL A 160 15.62 -4.34 -19.73
C VAL A 160 14.29 -4.69 -20.37
N TYR A 161 14.13 -4.41 -21.67
CA TYR A 161 12.88 -4.71 -22.37
C TYR A 161 12.56 -6.21 -22.36
N GLY A 162 13.54 -7.05 -22.73
CA GLY A 162 13.36 -8.51 -22.75
C GLY A 162 13.11 -9.09 -21.35
N LEU A 163 13.80 -8.58 -20.35
CA LEU A 163 13.61 -8.97 -18.95
C LEU A 163 12.21 -8.61 -18.42
N LEU A 164 11.68 -7.42 -18.78
CA LEU A 164 10.33 -7.02 -18.40
C LEU A 164 9.26 -7.85 -19.11
N THR A 165 9.44 -8.16 -20.42
CA THR A 165 8.51 -9.07 -21.14
C THR A 165 8.38 -10.40 -20.41
N ASN A 166 9.51 -11.03 -20.13
CA ASN A 166 9.54 -12.29 -19.40
C ASN A 166 8.96 -12.17 -17.98
N LEU A 167 9.21 -11.06 -17.29
CA LEU A 167 8.61 -10.84 -15.96
C LEU A 167 7.09 -10.73 -16.04
N TYR A 168 6.54 -10.00 -17.01
CA TYR A 168 5.08 -9.85 -17.13
C TYR A 168 4.41 -11.18 -17.52
N GLU A 169 5.04 -11.99 -18.38
CA GLU A 169 4.59 -13.36 -18.65
C GLU A 169 4.54 -14.20 -17.37
N TYR A 170 5.60 -14.15 -16.56
CA TYR A 170 5.68 -14.83 -15.27
C TYR A 170 4.63 -14.33 -14.27
N MET A 171 4.42 -13.01 -14.16
CA MET A 171 3.42 -12.42 -13.27
C MET A 171 1.99 -12.84 -13.60
N ASN A 172 1.70 -13.06 -14.89
CA ASN A 172 0.38 -13.46 -15.37
C ASN A 172 0.14 -14.97 -15.35
N ASP A 173 1.14 -15.79 -15.03
CA ASP A 173 1.04 -17.25 -14.99
C ASP A 173 0.89 -17.74 -13.53
N GLU A 174 -0.33 -18.16 -13.18
CA GLU A 174 -0.66 -18.64 -11.84
C GLU A 174 -0.20 -20.08 -11.56
N PHE A 175 0.32 -20.80 -12.57
CA PHE A 175 0.68 -22.22 -12.46
C PHE A 175 2.17 -22.47 -12.30
N ILE A 176 3.04 -21.48 -12.55
CA ILE A 176 4.49 -21.66 -12.49
C ILE A 176 4.97 -21.87 -11.05
N ASP A 177 4.50 -21.03 -10.13
CA ASP A 177 4.89 -21.04 -8.71
C ASP A 177 3.66 -20.85 -7.79
N PRO A 178 3.72 -21.27 -6.51
CA PRO A 178 2.69 -20.91 -5.55
C PRO A 178 2.50 -19.38 -5.50
N LEU A 179 1.25 -18.91 -5.49
CA LEU A 179 0.87 -17.49 -5.61
C LEU A 179 1.80 -16.52 -4.83
N LEU A 180 1.99 -16.75 -3.53
CA LEU A 180 2.78 -15.83 -2.69
C LEU A 180 4.29 -15.91 -3.00
N VAL A 181 4.78 -17.02 -3.54
CA VAL A 181 6.15 -17.16 -4.04
C VAL A 181 6.31 -16.43 -5.36
N ASN A 182 5.35 -16.57 -6.28
CA ASN A 182 5.33 -15.83 -7.55
C ASN A 182 5.41 -14.31 -7.29
N ILE A 183 4.59 -13.78 -6.38
CA ILE A 183 4.59 -12.36 -6.02
C ILE A 183 5.94 -11.92 -5.42
N ALA A 184 6.50 -12.72 -4.52
CA ALA A 184 7.82 -12.44 -3.92
C ALA A 184 8.92 -12.33 -4.99
N LEU A 185 8.97 -13.30 -5.90
CA LEU A 185 9.97 -13.34 -6.96
C LEU A 185 9.75 -12.25 -8.02
N SER A 186 8.50 -11.97 -8.36
CA SER A 186 8.13 -10.87 -9.26
C SER A 186 8.60 -9.52 -8.73
N HIS A 187 8.32 -9.25 -7.46
CA HIS A 187 8.77 -8.02 -6.80
C HIS A 187 10.30 -7.90 -6.79
N MET A 188 11.01 -8.97 -6.39
CA MET A 188 12.47 -8.97 -6.38
C MET A 188 13.05 -8.73 -7.77
N GLN A 189 12.51 -9.38 -8.79
CA GLN A 189 13.00 -9.27 -10.16
C GLN A 189 12.75 -7.85 -10.71
N PHE A 190 11.58 -7.27 -10.44
CA PHE A 190 11.26 -5.88 -10.81
C PHE A 190 12.25 -4.89 -10.18
N GLU A 191 12.51 -5.01 -8.87
CA GLU A 191 13.49 -4.18 -8.15
C GLU A 191 14.92 -4.37 -8.66
N THR A 192 15.23 -5.56 -9.18
CA THR A 192 16.55 -5.86 -9.73
C THR A 192 16.76 -5.24 -11.11
N MET A 193 15.76 -5.26 -11.97
CA MET A 193 15.84 -4.64 -13.30
C MET A 193 15.96 -3.12 -13.24
N HIS A 194 15.34 -2.50 -12.26
CA HIS A 194 15.38 -1.05 -12.04
C HIS A 194 15.16 -0.27 -13.35
N ALA A 195 14.03 -0.56 -13.99
CA ALA A 195 13.77 -0.29 -15.40
C ALA A 195 13.60 1.19 -15.75
N TYR A 196 13.33 2.05 -14.76
CA TYR A 196 13.07 3.47 -14.97
C TYR A 196 14.15 4.35 -14.33
N LYS A 197 14.19 5.63 -14.71
CA LYS A 197 15.17 6.58 -14.16
C LYS A 197 14.88 6.99 -12.71
N ASP A 198 13.63 6.86 -12.27
CA ASP A 198 13.14 7.19 -10.93
C ASP A 198 11.85 6.41 -10.66
N GLY A 199 11.38 6.33 -9.41
CA GLY A 199 10.08 5.75 -9.04
C GLY A 199 10.01 4.22 -9.06
N ASN A 200 11.11 3.49 -9.31
CA ASN A 200 11.10 2.02 -9.40
C ASN A 200 10.61 1.36 -8.12
N GLY A 201 11.10 1.77 -6.95
CA GLY A 201 10.70 1.17 -5.68
C GLY A 201 9.22 1.39 -5.36
N ARG A 202 8.68 2.60 -5.58
CA ARG A 202 7.24 2.88 -5.40
C ARG A 202 6.40 2.04 -6.34
N LEU A 203 6.82 1.94 -7.60
CA LEU A 203 6.13 1.14 -8.62
C LEU A 203 6.20 -0.36 -8.31
N GLY A 204 7.37 -0.87 -7.94
CA GLY A 204 7.56 -2.28 -7.58
C GLY A 204 6.70 -2.70 -6.37
N ARG A 205 6.59 -1.83 -5.36
CA ARG A 205 5.71 -2.09 -4.21
C ARG A 205 4.22 -1.97 -4.56
N ALA A 206 3.84 -1.04 -5.44
CA ALA A 206 2.47 -0.94 -5.94
C ALA A 206 2.04 -2.16 -6.78
N LEU A 207 2.97 -2.80 -7.47
CA LEU A 207 2.71 -4.02 -8.24
C LEU A 207 2.38 -5.23 -7.34
N ILE A 208 2.80 -5.27 -6.07
CA ILE A 208 2.49 -6.37 -5.15
C ILE A 208 0.97 -6.55 -4.98
N PRO A 209 0.22 -5.56 -4.46
CA PRO A 209 -1.23 -5.68 -4.30
C PRO A 209 -1.96 -5.84 -5.63
N VAL A 210 -1.45 -5.21 -6.70
CA VAL A 210 -2.01 -5.30 -8.05
C VAL A 210 -1.91 -6.73 -8.59
N GLN A 211 -0.73 -7.35 -8.53
CA GLN A 211 -0.54 -8.74 -8.96
C GLN A 211 -1.37 -9.71 -8.10
N MET A 212 -1.41 -9.46 -6.79
CA MET A 212 -2.15 -10.28 -5.86
C MET A 212 -3.65 -10.28 -6.17
N SER A 213 -4.23 -9.10 -6.48
CA SER A 213 -5.65 -8.99 -6.84
C SER A 213 -5.99 -9.68 -8.16
N MET A 214 -5.08 -9.68 -9.12
CA MET A 214 -5.26 -10.36 -10.39
C MET A 214 -5.32 -11.89 -10.22
N LEU A 215 -4.35 -12.45 -9.48
CA LEU A 215 -4.24 -13.90 -9.28
C LEU A 215 -5.32 -14.46 -8.33
N ASP A 216 -5.87 -13.61 -7.47
CA ASP A 216 -6.94 -13.97 -6.52
C ASP A 216 -8.34 -13.52 -6.98
N GLU A 217 -8.46 -12.98 -8.20
CA GLU A 217 -9.71 -12.46 -8.79
C GLU A 217 -10.47 -11.50 -7.87
N SER A 218 -9.75 -10.69 -7.10
CA SER A 218 -10.30 -9.79 -6.09
C SER A 218 -9.80 -8.35 -6.26
N THR A 219 -10.35 -7.44 -5.46
CA THR A 219 -9.75 -6.10 -5.30
C THR A 219 -8.47 -6.20 -4.46
N PRO A 220 -7.50 -5.29 -4.65
CA PRO A 220 -6.31 -5.24 -3.80
C PRO A 220 -6.68 -5.12 -2.32
N ILE A 221 -6.26 -6.06 -1.50
CA ILE A 221 -6.53 -6.06 -0.06
C ILE A 221 -5.27 -6.14 0.80
N LEU A 222 -4.19 -6.74 0.30
CA LEU A 222 -2.93 -6.89 1.02
C LEU A 222 -1.87 -5.93 0.47
N TYR A 223 -1.39 -5.03 1.30
CA TYR A 223 -0.39 -4.02 1.02
C TYR A 223 0.81 -4.24 1.93
N MET A 224 2.02 -4.13 1.40
CA MET A 224 3.23 -4.62 2.08
C MET A 224 4.16 -3.52 2.60
N SER A 225 3.94 -2.25 2.23
CA SER A 225 4.94 -1.20 2.54
C SER A 225 5.05 -0.90 4.03
N GLU A 226 4.01 -1.15 4.84
CA GLU A 226 4.08 -0.96 6.29
C GLU A 226 5.13 -1.90 6.91
N ILE A 227 5.08 -3.18 6.59
CA ILE A 227 6.03 -4.17 7.11
C ILE A 227 7.41 -4.07 6.46
N LEU A 228 7.46 -3.74 5.16
CA LEU A 228 8.73 -3.55 4.45
C LEU A 228 9.49 -2.31 4.93
N GLU A 229 8.78 -1.26 5.34
CA GLU A 229 9.38 -0.07 5.96
C GLU A 229 9.91 -0.40 7.36
N LEU A 230 9.12 -1.10 8.17
CA LEU A 230 9.53 -1.56 9.50
C LEU A 230 10.80 -2.40 9.43
N TYR A 231 10.89 -3.32 8.44
CA TYR A 231 12.05 -4.19 8.23
C TYR A 231 13.00 -3.66 7.15
N LYS A 232 13.01 -2.37 6.85
CA LYS A 232 13.75 -1.75 5.74
C LYS A 232 15.21 -2.22 5.62
N PRO A 233 16.03 -2.27 6.69
CA PRO A 233 17.40 -2.78 6.58
C PRO A 233 17.48 -4.25 6.16
N SER A 234 16.55 -5.08 6.67
CA SER A 234 16.47 -6.50 6.32
C SER A 234 15.93 -6.69 4.91
N TYR A 235 14.94 -5.90 4.49
CA TYR A 235 14.40 -5.90 3.14
C TYR A 235 15.48 -5.61 2.10
N GLN A 236 16.25 -4.54 2.28
CA GLN A 236 17.35 -4.17 1.39
C GLN A 236 18.45 -5.24 1.35
N ARG A 237 18.83 -5.80 2.52
CA ARG A 237 19.80 -6.89 2.62
C ARG A 237 19.33 -8.12 1.87
N ASN A 238 18.08 -8.58 2.07
CA ASN A 238 17.55 -9.77 1.41
C ASN A 238 17.43 -9.62 -0.10
N LEU A 239 17.09 -8.42 -0.62
CA LEU A 239 17.17 -8.13 -2.05
C LEU A 239 18.60 -8.34 -2.59
N MET A 240 19.61 -7.83 -1.88
CA MET A 240 21.01 -7.99 -2.28
C MET A 240 21.49 -9.44 -2.20
N GLU A 241 21.12 -10.19 -1.17
CA GLU A 241 21.47 -11.60 -1.02
C GLU A 241 20.79 -12.46 -2.11
N CYS A 242 19.55 -12.14 -2.50
CA CYS A 242 18.86 -12.80 -3.62
C CYS A 242 19.63 -12.62 -4.94
N ARG A 243 20.08 -11.40 -5.23
CA ARG A 243 20.92 -11.07 -6.39
C ARG A 243 22.26 -11.83 -6.40
N ARG A 244 22.75 -12.24 -5.22
CA ARG A 244 23.96 -13.08 -5.06
C ARG A 244 23.66 -14.58 -5.12
N GLY A 245 22.41 -14.98 -5.33
CA GLY A 245 21.98 -16.38 -5.50
C GLY A 245 21.19 -16.96 -4.31
N ASN A 246 21.00 -16.22 -3.22
CA ASN A 246 20.18 -16.71 -2.09
C ASN A 246 18.69 -16.46 -2.32
N VAL A 247 18.15 -17.04 -3.40
CA VAL A 247 16.73 -16.89 -3.79
C VAL A 247 15.80 -17.46 -2.70
N SER A 248 16.10 -18.65 -2.18
CA SER A 248 15.30 -19.28 -1.11
C SER A 248 15.25 -18.43 0.16
N GLY A 249 16.34 -17.78 0.53
CA GLY A 249 16.38 -16.86 1.68
C GLY A 249 15.46 -15.65 1.51
N TYR A 250 15.44 -15.07 0.31
CA TYR A 250 14.53 -13.97 0.01
C TYR A 250 13.06 -14.37 0.06
N ILE A 251 12.71 -15.53 -0.53
CA ILE A 251 11.33 -16.04 -0.49
C ILE A 251 10.88 -16.21 0.96
N LYS A 252 11.69 -16.84 1.82
CA LYS A 252 11.38 -17.03 3.25
C LYS A 252 11.16 -15.69 3.97
N PHE A 253 12.03 -14.71 3.73
CA PHE A 253 11.87 -13.37 4.28
C PHE A 253 10.57 -12.72 3.85
N PHE A 254 10.24 -12.78 2.56
CA PHE A 254 9.03 -12.14 2.03
C PHE A 254 7.74 -12.82 2.54
N LEU A 255 7.73 -14.16 2.62
CA LEU A 255 6.61 -14.90 3.20
C LEU A 255 6.40 -14.55 4.69
N GLN A 256 7.49 -14.37 5.46
CA GLN A 256 7.38 -13.90 6.84
C GLN A 256 6.79 -12.48 6.90
N CYS A 257 7.19 -11.60 5.99
CA CYS A 257 6.60 -10.26 5.90
C CYS A 257 5.08 -10.32 5.60
N ILE A 258 4.63 -11.25 4.75
CA ILE A 258 3.19 -11.45 4.48
C ILE A 258 2.46 -11.89 5.74
N ILE A 259 3.02 -12.85 6.49
CA ILE A 259 2.44 -13.33 7.76
C ILE A 259 2.29 -12.18 8.75
N ASP A 260 3.36 -11.41 8.94
CA ASP A 260 3.39 -10.30 9.88
C ASP A 260 2.40 -9.18 9.48
N GLN A 261 2.32 -8.86 8.19
CA GLN A 261 1.37 -7.86 7.68
C GLN A 261 -0.08 -8.31 7.84
N CYS A 262 -0.39 -9.57 7.54
CA CYS A 262 -1.73 -10.11 7.75
C CYS A 262 -2.12 -10.09 9.23
N ASN A 263 -1.21 -10.47 10.13
CA ASN A 263 -1.44 -10.40 11.57
C ASN A 263 -1.71 -8.97 12.03
N ALA A 264 -0.93 -7.99 11.57
CA ALA A 264 -1.16 -6.58 11.88
C ALA A 264 -2.55 -6.10 11.42
N TYR A 265 -2.99 -6.49 10.24
CA TYR A 265 -4.31 -6.15 9.73
C TYR A 265 -5.43 -6.83 10.51
N ILE A 266 -5.29 -8.09 10.88
CA ILE A 266 -6.25 -8.84 11.71
C ILE A 266 -6.44 -8.12 13.05
N ILE A 267 -5.35 -7.76 13.73
CA ILE A 267 -5.40 -7.03 15.02
C ILE A 267 -6.10 -5.68 14.85
N LYS A 268 -5.76 -4.90 13.81
CA LYS A 268 -6.40 -3.61 13.55
C LYS A 268 -7.91 -3.76 13.31
N ILE A 269 -8.31 -4.75 12.51
CA ILE A 269 -9.73 -5.03 12.23
C ILE A 269 -10.48 -5.41 13.49
N GLU A 270 -9.96 -6.33 14.31
CA GLU A 270 -10.61 -6.72 15.56
C GLU A 270 -10.76 -5.53 16.50
N ARG A 271 -9.77 -4.66 16.60
CA ARG A 271 -9.87 -3.42 17.37
C ARG A 271 -10.94 -2.47 16.84
N ILE A 272 -11.03 -2.32 15.53
CA ILE A 272 -12.08 -1.50 14.89
C ILE A 272 -13.47 -2.08 15.14
N LYS A 273 -13.63 -3.40 15.10
CA LYS A 273 -14.90 -4.08 15.42
C LYS A 273 -15.35 -3.79 16.86
N GLU A 274 -14.43 -3.85 17.82
CA GLU A 274 -14.72 -3.50 19.21
C GLU A 274 -15.20 -2.04 19.33
N ILE A 275 -14.45 -1.10 18.74
CA ILE A 275 -14.78 0.34 18.75
C ILE A 275 -16.15 0.56 18.08
N TYR A 276 -16.39 -0.06 16.94
CA TYR A 276 -17.67 0.05 16.23
C TYR A 276 -18.83 -0.41 17.09
N LYS A 277 -18.71 -1.57 17.72
CA LYS A 277 -19.75 -2.13 18.60
C LYS A 277 -20.04 -1.21 19.79
N GLU A 278 -19.01 -0.72 20.49
CA GLU A 278 -19.15 0.21 21.61
C GLU A 278 -19.84 1.52 21.18
N ASP A 279 -19.41 2.11 20.07
CA ASP A 279 -19.91 3.40 19.63
C ASP A 279 -21.32 3.27 19.03
N MET A 280 -21.67 2.15 18.38
CA MET A 280 -23.04 1.87 17.93
C MET A 280 -24.03 1.71 19.10
N GLU A 281 -23.60 1.16 20.23
CA GLU A 281 -24.41 1.19 21.46
C GLU A 281 -24.57 2.62 22.03
N THR A 282 -23.46 3.37 22.05
CA THR A 282 -23.41 4.75 22.57
C THR A 282 -24.35 5.68 21.79
N ILE A 283 -24.36 5.58 20.45
CA ILE A 283 -25.20 6.46 19.63
C ILE A 283 -26.71 6.17 19.70
N LYS A 284 -27.14 5.07 20.31
CA LYS A 284 -28.57 4.82 20.58
C LYS A 284 -29.19 5.89 21.46
N ALA A 285 -28.39 6.62 22.24
CA ALA A 285 -28.85 7.77 23.03
C ALA A 285 -29.25 8.96 22.15
N ILE A 286 -28.82 9.02 20.89
CA ILE A 286 -29.16 10.10 19.95
C ILE A 286 -30.53 9.81 19.32
N LYS A 287 -31.45 10.75 19.46
CA LYS A 287 -32.81 10.59 18.91
C LYS A 287 -32.82 10.75 17.39
N GLY A 288 -33.48 9.82 16.69
CA GLY A 288 -33.70 9.83 15.26
C GLY A 288 -32.68 9.00 14.46
N ASN A 289 -33.02 8.69 13.20
CA ASN A 289 -32.27 7.74 12.37
C ASN A 289 -31.12 8.38 11.57
N SER A 290 -31.01 9.71 11.58
CA SER A 290 -29.97 10.38 10.76
C SER A 290 -28.54 10.07 11.24
N VAL A 291 -28.36 9.72 12.52
CA VAL A 291 -27.04 9.33 13.05
C VAL A 291 -26.50 8.08 12.33
N TYR A 292 -27.35 7.12 11.99
CA TYR A 292 -26.95 5.91 11.25
C TYR A 292 -26.56 6.15 9.79
N ARG A 293 -26.94 7.29 9.22
CA ARG A 293 -26.45 7.75 7.91
C ARG A 293 -25.14 8.53 8.00
N ILE A 294 -24.91 9.18 9.14
CA ILE A 294 -23.73 10.01 9.40
C ILE A 294 -22.53 9.14 9.84
N MET A 295 -22.74 8.13 10.67
CA MET A 295 -21.64 7.31 11.21
C MET A 295 -20.78 6.63 10.13
N PRO A 296 -21.33 6.00 9.07
CA PRO A 296 -20.51 5.45 7.99
C PRO A 296 -19.61 6.49 7.31
N VAL A 297 -20.13 7.72 7.14
CA VAL A 297 -19.34 8.82 6.55
C VAL A 297 -18.21 9.24 7.50
N ILE A 298 -18.48 9.36 8.78
CA ILE A 298 -17.48 9.70 9.81
C ILE A 298 -16.39 8.63 9.86
N MET A 299 -16.76 7.35 9.85
CA MET A 299 -15.82 6.25 9.83
C MET A 299 -14.90 6.32 8.59
N LYS A 300 -15.49 6.51 7.41
CA LYS A 300 -14.74 6.56 6.16
C LYS A 300 -13.79 7.75 6.07
N GLN A 301 -14.20 8.91 6.61
CA GLN A 301 -13.39 10.12 6.53
C GLN A 301 -12.31 10.21 7.61
N ILE A 302 -12.54 9.61 8.79
CA ILE A 302 -11.71 9.67 10.01
C ILE A 302 -11.48 11.11 10.48
N VAL A 303 -10.96 11.99 9.61
CA VAL A 303 -10.82 13.44 9.82
C VAL A 303 -11.75 14.15 8.84
N PHE A 304 -12.63 15.03 9.34
CA PHE A 304 -13.70 15.61 8.52
C PHE A 304 -14.20 16.95 9.03
N THR A 305 -14.94 17.64 8.19
CA THR A 305 -15.72 18.86 8.50
C THR A 305 -17.22 18.57 8.51
N LYS A 306 -18.00 19.40 9.18
CA LYS A 306 -19.47 19.31 9.12
C LYS A 306 -20.02 19.39 7.69
N LYS A 307 -19.37 20.17 6.83
CA LYS A 307 -19.75 20.30 5.43
C LYS A 307 -19.56 19.00 4.65
N GLU A 308 -18.41 18.34 4.81
CA GLU A 308 -18.16 17.03 4.18
C GLU A 308 -19.18 15.99 4.62
N VAL A 309 -19.49 15.94 5.93
CA VAL A 309 -20.52 15.02 6.44
C VAL A 309 -21.88 15.33 5.83
N GLN A 310 -22.26 16.60 5.70
CA GLN A 310 -23.47 17.00 5.02
C GLN A 310 -23.52 16.55 3.56
N ASP A 311 -22.47 16.88 2.81
CA ASP A 311 -22.39 16.62 1.37
C ASP A 311 -22.42 15.10 1.08
N LEU A 312 -21.72 14.29 1.88
CA LEU A 312 -21.61 12.85 1.69
C LEU A 312 -22.79 12.05 2.26
N SER A 313 -23.38 12.48 3.40
CA SER A 313 -24.53 11.78 4.00
C SER A 313 -25.87 12.18 3.38
N GLY A 314 -25.94 13.34 2.72
CA GLY A 314 -27.20 13.93 2.25
C GLY A 314 -28.16 14.38 3.37
N VAL A 315 -27.64 14.56 4.60
CA VAL A 315 -28.41 15.01 5.77
C VAL A 315 -28.31 16.54 5.86
N SER A 316 -29.40 17.22 6.23
CA SER A 316 -29.44 18.69 6.30
C SER A 316 -28.46 19.26 7.32
N THR A 317 -27.94 20.46 7.07
CA THR A 317 -26.93 21.17 7.85
C THR A 317 -27.28 21.25 9.36
N ASN A 318 -28.53 21.59 9.67
CA ASN A 318 -28.96 21.72 11.06
C ASN A 318 -28.96 20.38 11.81
N VAL A 319 -29.36 19.31 11.13
CA VAL A 319 -29.37 17.95 11.70
C VAL A 319 -27.92 17.45 11.87
N VAL A 320 -27.05 17.61 10.85
CA VAL A 320 -25.63 17.29 10.97
C VAL A 320 -24.97 18.02 12.12
N SER A 321 -25.21 19.33 12.24
CA SER A 321 -24.64 20.16 13.32
C SER A 321 -25.07 19.68 14.70
N ASN A 322 -26.34 19.32 14.87
CA ASN A 322 -26.87 18.81 16.12
C ASN A 322 -26.26 17.43 16.47
N ILE A 323 -26.23 16.51 15.51
CA ILE A 323 -25.66 15.16 15.73
C ILE A 323 -24.17 15.23 16.02
N ILE A 324 -23.39 16.02 15.29
CA ILE A 324 -21.95 16.21 15.55
C ILE A 324 -21.70 16.72 16.97
N ASN A 325 -22.49 17.70 17.44
CA ASN A 325 -22.35 18.17 18.83
C ASN A 325 -22.65 17.06 19.84
N GLN A 326 -23.71 16.27 19.64
CA GLN A 326 -24.04 15.14 20.52
C GLN A 326 -22.95 14.06 20.48
N LEU A 327 -22.35 13.75 19.30
CA LEU A 327 -21.23 12.81 19.19
C LEU A 327 -19.97 13.31 19.93
N VAL A 328 -19.75 14.64 19.97
CA VAL A 328 -18.66 15.24 20.77
C VAL A 328 -18.98 15.09 22.27
N ASP A 329 -20.19 15.40 22.69
CA ASP A 329 -20.61 15.26 24.11
C ASP A 329 -20.50 13.80 24.58
N LEU A 330 -20.84 12.84 23.72
CA LEU A 330 -20.69 11.40 23.95
C LEU A 330 -19.25 10.87 23.80
N LYS A 331 -18.30 11.73 23.44
CA LYS A 331 -16.87 11.38 23.23
C LYS A 331 -16.63 10.32 22.14
N VAL A 332 -17.53 10.18 21.18
CA VAL A 332 -17.34 9.35 19.99
C VAL A 332 -16.35 10.01 19.04
N ILE A 333 -16.46 11.33 18.89
CA ILE A 333 -15.54 12.15 18.09
C ILE A 333 -14.98 13.30 18.91
N VAL A 334 -13.88 13.88 18.47
CA VAL A 334 -13.26 15.06 19.12
C VAL A 334 -13.15 16.22 18.13
N PRO A 335 -13.27 17.49 18.62
CA PRO A 335 -12.91 18.65 17.81
C PRO A 335 -11.43 18.58 17.42
N ASP A 336 -11.12 18.98 16.19
CA ASP A 336 -9.76 18.95 15.66
C ASP A 336 -9.33 20.32 15.14
N SER A 337 -8.34 20.91 15.80
CA SER A 337 -7.81 22.23 15.45
C SER A 337 -6.78 22.18 14.31
N THR A 338 -6.33 21.01 13.90
CA THR A 338 -5.38 20.83 12.79
C THR A 338 -6.04 21.14 11.44
N VAL A 339 -7.34 20.90 11.34
CA VAL A 339 -8.14 21.23 10.15
C VAL A 339 -8.42 22.73 10.11
N VAL A 340 -8.14 23.38 8.97
CA VAL A 340 -8.23 24.84 8.76
C VAL A 340 -9.60 25.45 9.10
N LYS A 341 -10.67 24.67 9.10
CA LYS A 341 -12.02 25.12 9.44
C LYS A 341 -12.66 24.12 10.40
N LYS A 342 -12.69 24.44 11.69
CA LYS A 342 -13.41 23.68 12.74
C LYS A 342 -13.73 22.24 12.32
N GLY A 343 -12.73 21.40 12.29
CA GLY A 343 -12.82 20.00 11.91
C GLY A 343 -13.10 19.11 13.12
N TYR A 344 -13.26 17.83 12.84
CA TYR A 344 -13.51 16.79 13.82
C TYR A 344 -12.70 15.56 13.44
N ARG A 345 -12.39 14.74 14.43
CA ARG A 345 -11.67 13.49 14.24
C ARG A 345 -12.35 12.36 15.02
N TYR A 346 -12.46 11.20 14.37
CA TYR A 346 -12.85 9.96 15.03
C TYR A 346 -11.64 9.37 15.75
N GLN A 347 -11.36 9.86 16.97
CA GLN A 347 -10.10 9.64 17.68
C GLN A 347 -9.73 8.17 17.84
N LYS A 348 -10.66 7.32 18.30
CA LYS A 348 -10.38 5.91 18.54
C LYS A 348 -9.95 5.18 17.27
N ILE A 349 -10.60 5.45 16.14
CA ILE A 349 -10.27 4.85 14.84
C ILE A 349 -8.94 5.42 14.29
N TYR A 350 -8.73 6.72 14.43
CA TYR A 350 -7.48 7.36 14.05
C TYR A 350 -6.27 6.72 14.76
N GLU A 351 -6.37 6.46 16.05
CA GLU A 351 -5.32 5.83 16.87
C GLU A 351 -5.00 4.39 16.43
N VAL A 352 -5.96 3.65 15.87
CA VAL A 352 -5.71 2.30 15.31
C VAL A 352 -4.73 2.34 14.14
N PHE A 353 -4.75 3.41 13.34
CA PHE A 353 -3.89 3.54 12.17
C PHE A 353 -2.60 4.33 12.42
N VAL A 354 -2.62 5.28 13.36
CA VAL A 354 -1.52 6.23 13.59
C VAL A 354 -0.74 5.92 14.88
N GLY A 355 -1.35 5.18 15.81
CA GLY A 355 -0.73 4.83 17.10
C GLY A 355 0.58 4.05 16.90
N ALA A 356 1.65 4.52 17.54
CA ALA A 356 2.97 3.94 17.43
C ALA A 356 3.01 2.54 18.08
N GLY A 357 3.13 1.51 17.27
CA GLY A 357 3.79 0.26 17.70
C GLY A 357 2.96 -0.80 18.41
N ASP A 358 1.69 -0.60 18.75
CA ASP A 358 0.92 -1.59 19.51
C ASP A 358 0.30 -2.72 18.63
N PHE A 359 0.51 -2.70 17.32
CA PHE A 359 -0.14 -3.61 16.38
C PHE A 359 0.83 -4.44 15.50
N LEU A 360 2.16 -4.39 15.82
CA LEU A 360 3.18 -5.17 15.10
C LEU A 360 4.03 -5.99 16.04
#